data_eaa4e3fd0604af4192a51a5964dd9fd3
#
_entry.id   eaa4e3fd0604af4192a51a5964dd9fd3
#
_cell.length_a   1.000
_cell.length_b   1.000
_cell.length_c   1.000
_cell.angle_alpha   90.00
_cell.angle_beta   90.00
_cell.angle_gamma   90.00
#
_symmetry.space_group_name_H-M   'P 1'
#
loop_
_entity.id
_entity.type
_entity.pdbx_description
1 polymer ?
#
loop_
_entity_poly.entity_id
_entity_poly.type
_entity_poly.pdbx_seq_one_letter_code
_entity_poly.pdbx_strand_id
1 'polypeptide(L)'
;RKLRLGQYRIDARLDLHRMVVQQAREEVFSFIREATELGLRTLLIVHGKGQSKNQGERTAVLKGYVNHWLRELEAVQAFHSAQPAHGGTGAIYVLLRKSAEQKRENRLQYLKGRVQD
;
A
#
# COMPACT_ATOMS: atom_id res chain seq x y z
N ARG A 1 9.03 9.40 5.64
CA ARG A 1 10.46 9.48 5.35
C ARG A 1 11.08 8.12 5.10
N LYS A 2 10.93 7.17 6.01
CA LYS A 2 11.40 5.80 5.78
C LYS A 2 10.73 5.17 4.57
N LEU A 3 9.46 5.53 4.35
CA LEU A 3 8.71 5.04 3.21
C LEU A 3 9.38 5.45 1.89
N ARG A 4 9.84 6.70 1.81
CA ARG A 4 10.55 7.21 0.63
C ARG A 4 11.88 6.49 0.41
N LEU A 5 12.56 6.16 1.48
CA LEU A 5 13.87 5.54 1.41
C LEU A 5 13.81 4.03 1.22
N GLY A 6 12.60 3.45 1.14
CA GLY A 6 12.44 2.02 0.97
C GLY A 6 12.91 1.22 2.16
N GLN A 7 12.91 1.81 3.34
CA GLN A 7 13.39 1.15 4.56
C GLN A 7 12.31 0.34 5.26
N TYR A 8 11.04 0.50 4.84
CA TYR A 8 9.97 -0.28 5.43
C TYR A 8 9.95 -1.68 4.86
N ARG A 9 9.70 -2.63 5.74
CA ARG A 9 9.44 -3.99 5.33
C ARG A 9 8.07 -4.04 4.66
N ILE A 10 7.99 -4.74 3.54
CA ILE A 10 6.73 -4.91 2.82
C ILE A 10 5.98 -6.08 3.46
N ASP A 11 4.80 -5.81 4.02
CA ASP A 11 3.99 -6.82 4.68
C ASP A 11 3.15 -7.63 3.69
N ALA A 12 2.72 -7.02 2.60
CA ALA A 12 1.93 -7.70 1.58
C ALA A 12 2.07 -6.98 0.25
N ARG A 13 1.79 -7.70 -0.82
CA ARG A 13 1.94 -7.19 -2.18
C ARG A 13 0.72 -7.54 -3.02
N LEU A 14 0.29 -6.60 -3.85
CA LEU A 14 -0.80 -6.80 -4.81
C LEU A 14 -0.31 -6.40 -6.19
N ASP A 15 -0.48 -7.28 -7.16
CA ASP A 15 -0.07 -7.03 -8.53
C ASP A 15 -1.32 -6.81 -9.40
N LEU A 16 -1.42 -5.63 -9.99
CA LEU A 16 -2.57 -5.21 -10.80
C LEU A 16 -2.29 -5.22 -12.30
N HIS A 17 -1.07 -5.59 -12.71
CA HIS A 17 -0.76 -5.50 -14.13
C HIS A 17 -1.73 -6.37 -14.94
N ARG A 18 -2.11 -5.88 -16.13
CA ARG A 18 -3.05 -6.53 -17.03
C ARG A 18 -4.50 -6.60 -16.53
N MET A 19 -4.81 -6.01 -15.39
CA MET A 19 -6.19 -5.94 -14.95
C MET A 19 -6.91 -4.77 -15.60
N VAL A 20 -8.20 -4.95 -15.88
CA VAL A 20 -9.04 -3.83 -16.28
C VAL A 20 -9.35 -2.99 -15.04
N VAL A 21 -9.71 -1.73 -15.24
CA VAL A 21 -9.90 -0.77 -14.16
C VAL A 21 -10.88 -1.27 -13.09
N GLN A 22 -12.01 -1.82 -13.52
CA GLN A 22 -13.02 -2.28 -12.58
C GLN A 22 -12.51 -3.43 -11.71
N GLN A 23 -11.81 -4.38 -12.31
CA GLN A 23 -11.21 -5.49 -11.58
C GLN A 23 -10.14 -4.98 -10.61
N ALA A 24 -9.30 -4.06 -11.09
CA ALA A 24 -8.26 -3.49 -10.24
C ALA A 24 -8.85 -2.76 -9.04
N ARG A 25 -9.95 -2.04 -9.23
CA ARG A 25 -10.63 -1.34 -8.14
C ARG A 25 -11.08 -2.30 -7.06
N GLU A 26 -11.73 -3.37 -7.46
CA GLU A 26 -12.20 -4.40 -6.52
C GLU A 26 -11.03 -5.03 -5.76
N GLU A 27 -9.96 -5.33 -6.49
CA GLU A 27 -8.77 -5.93 -5.88
C GLU A 27 -8.09 -4.99 -4.88
N VAL A 28 -7.96 -3.71 -5.23
CA VAL A 28 -7.36 -2.74 -4.31
C VAL A 28 -8.21 -2.59 -3.05
N PHE A 29 -9.51 -2.47 -3.19
CA PHE A 29 -10.39 -2.28 -2.03
C PHE A 29 -10.36 -3.51 -1.12
N SER A 30 -10.42 -4.72 -1.69
CA SER A 30 -10.33 -5.95 -0.91
C SER A 30 -8.98 -6.08 -0.23
N PHE A 31 -7.90 -5.76 -0.94
CA PHE A 31 -6.56 -5.84 -0.43
C PHE A 31 -6.35 -4.92 0.78
N ILE A 32 -6.79 -3.68 0.66
CA ILE A 32 -6.67 -2.71 1.76
C ILE A 32 -7.53 -3.14 2.95
N ARG A 33 -8.74 -3.63 2.69
CA ARG A 33 -9.63 -4.10 3.76
C ARG A 33 -9.01 -5.28 4.50
N GLU A 34 -8.53 -6.28 3.77
CA GLU A 34 -7.91 -7.45 4.39
C GLU A 34 -6.65 -7.09 5.15
N ALA A 35 -5.82 -6.23 4.57
CA ALA A 35 -4.60 -5.80 5.23
C ALA A 35 -4.90 -5.05 6.52
N THR A 36 -5.94 -4.22 6.50
CA THR A 36 -6.37 -3.50 7.70
C THR A 36 -6.84 -4.45 8.79
N GLU A 37 -7.62 -5.46 8.40
CA GLU A 37 -8.10 -6.47 9.35
C GLU A 37 -6.97 -7.27 9.97
N LEU A 38 -5.93 -7.54 9.19
CA LEU A 38 -4.76 -8.28 9.66
C LEU A 38 -3.77 -7.41 10.42
N GLY A 39 -4.00 -6.12 10.48
CA GLY A 39 -3.08 -5.21 11.17
C GLY A 39 -1.80 -4.93 10.44
N LEU A 40 -1.77 -5.16 9.13
CA LEU A 40 -0.60 -4.88 8.33
C LEU A 40 -0.39 -3.37 8.18
N ARG A 41 0.85 -2.95 7.98
CA ARG A 41 1.17 -1.53 7.94
C ARG A 41 1.70 -1.07 6.59
N THR A 42 2.55 -1.84 5.95
CA THR A 42 3.23 -1.42 4.72
C THR A 42 2.92 -2.39 3.60
N LEU A 43 2.36 -1.86 2.53
CA LEU A 43 1.92 -2.65 1.38
C LEU A 43 2.62 -2.16 0.13
N LEU A 44 2.67 -3.03 -0.87
CA LEU A 44 3.17 -2.68 -2.20
C LEU A 44 2.09 -3.00 -3.22
N ILE A 45 1.70 -2.03 -4.02
CA ILE A 45 0.75 -2.24 -5.11
C ILE A 45 1.51 -2.02 -6.43
N VAL A 46 1.53 -3.05 -7.26
CA VAL A 46 2.23 -3.02 -8.55
C VAL A 46 1.20 -2.82 -9.65
N HIS A 47 1.28 -1.69 -10.35
CA HIS A 47 0.40 -1.41 -11.48
C HIS A 47 1.09 -1.58 -12.83
N GLY A 48 2.41 -1.80 -12.80
CA GLY A 48 3.20 -2.02 -14.01
C GLY A 48 3.78 -0.74 -14.58
N LYS A 49 4.84 -0.87 -15.37
CA LYS A 49 5.49 0.28 -16.00
C LYS A 49 5.03 0.52 -17.44
N GLY A 50 4.49 -0.52 -18.09
CA GLY A 50 4.12 -0.42 -19.49
C GLY A 50 5.33 -0.44 -20.40
N GLN A 51 5.51 -1.53 -21.13
CA GLN A 51 6.68 -1.71 -22.00
C GLN A 51 6.36 -1.38 -23.44
N SER A 52 5.10 -1.45 -23.83
CA SER A 52 4.64 -1.08 -25.16
C SER A 52 3.79 0.18 -25.07
N LYS A 53 3.57 0.81 -26.23
CA LYS A 53 2.78 2.03 -26.28
C LYS A 53 1.39 1.83 -25.67
N ASN A 54 0.72 0.75 -26.05
CA ASN A 54 -0.62 0.48 -25.53
C ASN A 54 -0.61 0.15 -24.04
N GLN A 55 0.39 -0.62 -23.60
CA GLN A 55 0.55 -0.92 -22.19
C GLN A 55 0.89 0.32 -21.39
N GLY A 56 1.69 1.21 -21.96
CA GLY A 56 2.04 2.46 -21.29
C GLY A 56 0.83 3.33 -21.01
N GLU A 57 -0.08 3.45 -21.97
CA GLU A 57 -1.30 4.22 -21.80
C GLU A 57 -2.21 3.57 -20.73
N ARG A 58 -2.38 2.26 -20.77
CA ARG A 58 -3.20 1.55 -19.80
C ARG A 58 -2.60 1.67 -18.40
N THR A 59 -1.29 1.57 -18.30
CA THR A 59 -0.59 1.68 -17.03
C THR A 59 -0.72 3.07 -16.44
N ALA A 60 -0.61 4.10 -17.27
CA ALA A 60 -0.76 5.49 -16.81
C ALA A 60 -2.18 5.74 -16.30
N VAL A 61 -3.19 5.22 -17.00
CA VAL A 61 -4.59 5.33 -16.59
C VAL A 61 -4.80 4.61 -15.27
N LEU A 62 -4.31 3.39 -15.17
CA LEU A 62 -4.45 2.59 -13.95
C LEU A 62 -3.77 3.26 -12.76
N LYS A 63 -2.57 3.79 -12.97
CA LYS A 63 -1.85 4.51 -11.92
C LYS A 63 -2.67 5.68 -11.39
N GLY A 64 -3.30 6.44 -12.29
CA GLY A 64 -4.14 7.55 -11.90
C GLY A 64 -5.33 7.12 -11.06
N TYR A 65 -5.98 6.03 -11.45
CA TYR A 65 -7.10 5.49 -10.69
C TYR A 65 -6.64 5.00 -9.31
N VAL A 66 -5.53 4.28 -9.26
CA VAL A 66 -5.01 3.77 -7.97
C VAL A 66 -4.72 4.94 -7.03
N ASN A 67 -4.04 5.98 -7.52
CA ASN A 67 -3.77 7.17 -6.72
C ASN A 67 -5.07 7.78 -6.19
N HIS A 68 -6.08 7.87 -7.04
CA HIS A 68 -7.37 8.42 -6.65
C HIS A 68 -8.04 7.57 -5.56
N TRP A 69 -8.08 6.26 -5.74
CA TRP A 69 -8.69 5.36 -4.76
C TRP A 69 -7.97 5.42 -3.42
N LEU A 70 -6.64 5.44 -3.44
CA LEU A 70 -5.87 5.48 -2.20
C LEU A 70 -6.13 6.77 -1.42
N ARG A 71 -6.36 7.89 -2.11
CA ARG A 71 -6.67 9.15 -1.45
C ARG A 71 -8.03 9.11 -0.76
N GLU A 72 -8.96 8.32 -1.27
CA GLU A 72 -10.30 8.23 -0.71
C GLU A 72 -10.42 7.23 0.42
N LEU A 73 -9.48 6.29 0.52
CA LEU A 73 -9.54 5.25 1.53
C LEU A 73 -9.00 5.76 2.86
N GLU A 74 -9.87 5.82 3.85
CA GLU A 74 -9.50 6.33 5.17
C GLU A 74 -8.39 5.52 5.84
N ALA A 75 -8.33 4.22 5.57
CA ALA A 75 -7.30 3.37 6.13
C ALA A 75 -5.88 3.72 5.64
N VAL A 76 -5.78 4.41 4.51
CA VAL A 76 -4.47 4.77 3.94
C VAL A 76 -3.97 6.06 4.57
N GLN A 77 -2.82 5.97 5.24
CA GLN A 77 -2.17 7.13 5.84
C GLN A 77 -1.34 7.90 4.84
N ALA A 78 -0.59 7.18 3.99
CA ALA A 78 0.28 7.79 3.00
C ALA A 78 0.60 6.78 1.90
N PHE A 79 1.00 7.27 0.73
CA PHE A 79 1.49 6.41 -0.33
C PHE A 79 2.52 7.17 -1.16
N HIS A 80 3.43 6.43 -1.79
CA HIS A 80 4.54 7.00 -2.52
C HIS A 80 5.06 5.99 -3.55
N SER A 81 5.62 6.50 -4.64
CA SER A 81 6.23 5.63 -5.65
C SER A 81 7.32 4.77 -5.04
N ALA A 82 7.38 3.52 -5.45
CA ALA A 82 8.33 2.57 -4.92
C ALA A 82 9.75 2.85 -5.42
N GLN A 83 10.73 2.33 -4.68
CA GLN A 83 12.12 2.35 -5.11
C GLN A 83 12.34 1.38 -6.26
N PRO A 84 13.39 1.59 -7.09
CA PRO A 84 13.64 0.68 -8.22
C PRO A 84 13.70 -0.79 -7.83
N ALA A 85 14.24 -1.11 -6.65
CA ALA A 85 14.30 -2.48 -6.17
C ALA A 85 12.92 -3.10 -5.95
N HIS A 86 11.88 -2.27 -5.76
CA HIS A 86 10.51 -2.72 -5.49
C HIS A 86 9.56 -2.37 -6.64
N GLY A 87 10.07 -2.01 -7.80
CA GLY A 87 9.24 -1.73 -8.96
C GLY A 87 9.28 -0.30 -9.47
N GLY A 88 9.93 0.61 -8.76
CA GLY A 88 10.08 2.00 -9.21
C GLY A 88 8.76 2.68 -9.50
N THR A 89 8.66 3.30 -10.69
CA THR A 89 7.43 4.00 -11.09
C THR A 89 6.27 3.07 -11.43
N GLY A 90 6.53 1.76 -11.50
CA GLY A 90 5.48 0.77 -11.74
C GLY A 90 4.83 0.24 -10.49
N ALA A 91 5.19 0.77 -9.32
CA ALA A 91 4.65 0.31 -8.06
C ALA A 91 4.54 1.46 -7.06
N ILE A 92 3.71 1.27 -6.05
CA ILE A 92 3.42 2.27 -5.02
C ILE A 92 3.53 1.61 -3.65
N TYR A 93 4.28 2.24 -2.74
CA TYR A 93 4.22 1.90 -1.33
C TYR A 93 2.94 2.49 -0.73
N VAL A 94 2.27 1.72 0.11
CA VAL A 94 1.09 2.19 0.82
C VAL A 94 1.31 1.96 2.31
N LEU A 95 1.20 3.03 3.08
CA LEU A 95 1.28 2.94 4.54
C LEU A 95 -0.13 3.06 5.09
N LEU A 96 -0.56 2.05 5.84
CA LEU A 96 -1.87 2.05 6.46
C LEU A 96 -1.81 2.69 7.84
N ARG A 97 -2.94 3.28 8.24
CA ARG A 97 -3.09 3.78 9.60
C ARG A 97 -3.16 2.59 10.55
N LYS A 98 -2.71 2.78 11.77
CA LYS A 98 -2.90 1.76 12.79
C LYS A 98 -4.38 1.64 13.09
N SER A 99 -4.88 0.39 13.12
CA SER A 99 -6.24 0.16 13.54
C SER A 99 -6.38 0.51 15.03
N ALA A 100 -7.61 0.73 15.48
CA ALA A 100 -7.84 1.05 16.89
C ALA A 100 -7.32 -0.07 17.79
N GLU A 101 -7.51 -1.31 17.39
CA GLU A 101 -7.03 -2.46 18.15
C GLU A 101 -5.51 -2.52 18.16
N GLN A 102 -4.88 -2.29 17.02
CA GLN A 102 -3.43 -2.29 16.93
C GLN A 102 -2.82 -1.19 17.80
N LYS A 103 -3.44 -0.01 17.81
CA LYS A 103 -2.99 1.09 18.66
C LYS A 103 -3.07 0.73 20.12
N ARG A 104 -4.15 0.06 20.52
CA ARG A 104 -4.34 -0.36 21.89
C ARG A 104 -3.30 -1.39 22.30
N GLU A 105 -3.02 -2.37 21.45
CA GLU A 105 -2.00 -3.36 21.71
C GLU A 105 -0.63 -2.74 21.86
N ASN A 106 -0.29 -1.81 20.97
CA ASN A 106 0.98 -1.12 21.04
C ASN A 106 1.10 -0.31 22.33
N ARG A 107 0.02 0.35 22.74
CA ARG A 107 0.01 1.10 23.99
C ARG A 107 0.22 0.19 25.19
N LEU A 108 -0.47 -0.94 25.21
CA LEU A 108 -0.35 -1.89 26.32
C LEU A 108 1.07 -2.45 26.40
N GLN A 109 1.67 -2.76 25.26
CA GLN A 109 3.05 -3.23 25.23
C GLN A 109 4.02 -2.19 25.72
N TYR A 110 3.80 -0.94 25.33
CA TYR A 110 4.63 0.16 25.77
C TYR A 110 4.57 0.35 27.29
N LEU A 111 3.35 0.34 27.84
CA LEU A 111 3.14 0.48 29.27
C LEU A 111 3.73 -0.70 30.03
N LYS A 112 3.59 -1.90 29.48
CA LYS A 112 4.15 -3.11 30.09
C LYS A 112 5.67 -3.03 30.19
N GLY A 113 6.32 -2.57 29.13
CA GLY A 113 7.76 -2.38 29.12
C GLY A 113 8.21 -1.37 30.17
N ARG A 114 7.45 -0.29 30.36
CA ARG A 114 7.78 0.73 31.37
C ARG A 114 7.62 0.19 32.79
N VAL A 115 6.62 -0.65 33.00
CA VAL A 115 6.38 -1.21 34.33
C VAL A 115 7.42 -2.23 34.72
N GLN A 116 7.97 -2.92 33.75
CA GLN A 116 8.96 -3.96 33.98
C GLN A 116 10.35 -3.39 34.28
N ASP A 117 10.57 -2.15 33.97
CA ASP A 117 11.82 -1.48 34.30
C ASP A 117 11.82 -1.06 35.76
#